data_b8fbd93053bdda8cb4eec610e928d32f
#
_entry.id   b8fbd93053bdda8cb4eec610e928d32f
#
_cell.length_a   1.000
_cell.length_b   1.000
_cell.length_c   1.000
_cell.angle_alpha   90.00
_cell.angle_beta   90.00
_cell.angle_gamma   90.00
#
_symmetry.space_group_name_H-M   'P 1'
#
loop_
_entity.id
_entity.type
_entity.pdbx_description
1 polymer ?
#
loop_
_entity_poly.entity_id
_entity_poly.type
_entity_poly.pdbx_seq_one_letter_code
_entity_poly.pdbx_strand_id
1 'polypeptide(L)'
;MNLMKKEWNIVKAFKVCIAISLAVILFGIAALCINGLPLGIEFAGGVELTVDFDENNVTQSKYETIKSEVKDHLESAGLSVSDGSKISEGDIIDGVKFSYKLEINDKAVQDGSDAMGIIFNMLEKGGASLSAEDIDELSEYLGSSFDFAGFKSIGEVVKSAAGVEVTPSIYLVGASVSAKLLKTSLIALTVALVLILGYIIIRFRTLGAENNFVSGLKSGLAAIIALIHDVSIMFSFILIAGWLFDLQITSTFVAAVVTIVAYSINNTIVVFDRIRDNKKRFVNDSNLKIANRSIKDVFARSMFTSLTTIIAILVLTILGIAALREFTLPILVGLIAGTYSSLFIAPFLWKVFNKDGKKVK
;
A
#
# COMPACT_ATOMS: atom_id res chain seq x y z
N MET A 1 10.01 -17.22 -29.31
CA MET A 1 8.92 -17.61 -30.24
C MET A 1 8.42 -19.06 -30.08
N ASN A 2 8.89 -19.84 -29.07
CA ASN A 2 8.45 -21.20 -28.82
C ASN A 2 7.39 -21.38 -27.68
N LEU A 3 7.04 -20.31 -26.96
CA LEU A 3 6.03 -20.35 -25.90
C LEU A 3 4.58 -20.55 -26.40
N MET A 4 4.33 -20.23 -27.68
CA MET A 4 3.00 -20.39 -28.30
C MET A 4 2.65 -21.82 -28.71
N LYS A 5 3.59 -22.76 -28.72
CA LYS A 5 3.34 -24.17 -29.14
C LYS A 5 2.97 -25.10 -27.97
N LYS A 6 3.20 -24.69 -26.73
CA LYS A 6 2.89 -25.50 -25.55
C LYS A 6 1.40 -25.44 -25.24
N GLU A 7 0.79 -26.59 -25.01
CA GLU A 7 -0.61 -26.64 -24.51
C GLU A 7 -0.66 -25.99 -23.13
N TRP A 8 -1.42 -24.92 -23.03
CA TRP A 8 -1.62 -24.21 -21.76
C TRP A 8 -2.48 -25.07 -20.83
N ASN A 9 -1.97 -25.33 -19.64
CA ASN A 9 -2.71 -26.07 -18.62
C ASN A 9 -3.02 -25.14 -17.44
N ILE A 10 -4.18 -24.48 -17.52
CA ILE A 10 -4.64 -23.56 -16.48
C ILE A 10 -4.68 -24.22 -15.09
N VAL A 11 -4.98 -25.55 -15.02
CA VAL A 11 -5.05 -26.26 -13.73
C VAL A 11 -3.68 -26.33 -13.06
N LYS A 12 -2.61 -26.59 -13.84
CA LYS A 12 -1.24 -26.58 -13.30
C LYS A 12 -0.82 -25.18 -12.91
N ALA A 13 -1.06 -24.18 -13.77
CA ALA A 13 -0.75 -22.79 -13.49
C ALA A 13 -1.48 -22.28 -12.24
N PHE A 14 -2.78 -22.55 -12.11
CA PHE A 14 -3.56 -22.23 -10.92
C PHE A 14 -2.96 -22.82 -9.64
N LYS A 15 -2.62 -24.13 -9.65
CA LYS A 15 -2.04 -24.79 -8.47
C LYS A 15 -0.73 -24.14 -8.02
N VAL A 16 0.14 -23.77 -8.96
CA VAL A 16 1.40 -23.11 -8.66
C VAL A 16 1.16 -21.71 -8.12
N CYS A 17 0.33 -20.92 -8.81
CA CYS A 17 0.02 -19.56 -8.39
C CYS A 17 -0.62 -19.53 -7.00
N ILE A 18 -1.62 -20.37 -6.73
CA ILE A 18 -2.30 -20.39 -5.43
C ILE A 18 -1.38 -20.91 -4.31
N ALA A 19 -0.46 -21.84 -4.59
CA ALA A 19 0.50 -22.30 -3.60
C ALA A 19 1.49 -21.19 -3.18
N ILE A 20 2.01 -20.43 -4.15
CA ILE A 20 2.86 -19.28 -3.88
C ILE A 20 2.10 -18.22 -3.11
N SER A 21 0.88 -17.88 -3.56
CA SER A 21 0.02 -16.90 -2.91
C SER A 21 -0.29 -17.28 -1.47
N LEU A 22 -0.64 -18.55 -1.24
CA LEU A 22 -0.94 -19.03 0.11
C LEU A 22 0.28 -18.93 1.03
N ALA A 23 1.47 -19.26 0.52
CA ALA A 23 2.70 -19.10 1.28
C ALA A 23 2.95 -17.63 1.68
N VAL A 24 2.78 -16.69 0.74
CA VAL A 24 2.93 -15.25 1.02
C VAL A 24 1.90 -14.77 2.04
N ILE A 25 0.63 -15.19 1.89
CA ILE A 25 -0.45 -14.81 2.81
C ILE A 25 -0.18 -15.35 4.21
N LEU A 26 0.22 -16.61 4.33
CA LEU A 26 0.56 -17.20 5.63
C LEU A 26 1.74 -16.50 6.30
N PHE A 27 2.75 -16.11 5.51
CA PHE A 27 3.90 -15.35 6.03
C PHE A 27 3.48 -13.93 6.47
N GLY A 28 2.59 -13.28 5.72
CA GLY A 28 2.01 -11.99 6.11
C GLY A 28 1.19 -12.07 7.39
N ILE A 29 0.39 -13.13 7.56
CA ILE A 29 -0.36 -13.36 8.80
C ILE A 29 0.59 -13.59 9.97
N ALA A 30 1.68 -14.36 9.79
CA ALA A 30 2.69 -14.56 10.81
C ALA A 30 3.36 -13.24 11.21
N ALA A 31 3.74 -12.40 10.23
CA ALA A 31 4.30 -11.08 10.46
C ALA A 31 3.32 -10.18 11.26
N LEU A 32 2.03 -10.22 10.91
CA LEU A 32 0.97 -9.50 11.63
C LEU A 32 0.87 -9.95 13.10
N CYS A 33 0.93 -11.26 13.36
CA CYS A 33 0.83 -11.80 14.71
C CYS A 33 2.05 -11.47 15.59
N ILE A 34 3.24 -11.31 14.98
CA ILE A 34 4.48 -11.03 15.69
C ILE A 34 4.65 -9.53 15.94
N ASN A 35 4.44 -8.70 14.91
CA ASN A 35 4.80 -7.27 14.93
C ASN A 35 3.58 -6.33 14.93
N GLY A 36 2.35 -6.85 14.78
CA GLY A 36 1.16 -6.02 14.64
C GLY A 36 1.04 -5.36 13.27
N LEU A 37 0.18 -4.33 13.18
CA LEU A 37 -0.03 -3.53 11.98
C LEU A 37 1.01 -2.41 11.90
N PRO A 38 1.79 -2.29 10.82
CA PRO A 38 2.72 -1.19 10.62
C PRO A 38 1.96 0.07 10.15
N LEU A 39 1.26 0.72 11.08
CA LEU A 39 0.50 1.94 10.76
C LEU A 39 1.46 3.14 10.72
N GLY A 40 1.35 3.96 9.67
CA GLY A 40 2.01 5.26 9.63
C GLY A 40 1.37 6.26 10.58
N ILE A 41 2.08 7.35 10.88
CA ILE A 41 1.61 8.39 11.80
C ILE A 41 0.28 9.01 11.39
N GLU A 42 -0.06 8.99 10.11
CA GLU A 42 -1.36 9.44 9.61
C GLU A 42 -2.53 8.65 10.22
N PHE A 43 -2.30 7.39 10.58
CA PHE A 43 -3.31 6.49 11.14
C PHE A 43 -3.07 6.14 12.61
N ALA A 44 -1.82 6.15 13.05
CA ALA A 44 -1.46 5.93 14.45
C ALA A 44 -1.51 7.21 15.29
N GLY A 45 -1.32 8.37 14.66
CA GLY A 45 -1.01 9.63 15.33
C GLY A 45 0.44 9.66 15.78
N GLY A 46 0.97 10.83 16.05
CA GLY A 46 2.33 11.01 16.54
C GLY A 46 3.09 12.12 15.85
N VAL A 47 4.39 12.15 16.06
CA VAL A 47 5.32 13.12 15.47
C VAL A 47 6.36 12.40 14.65
N GLU A 48 6.55 12.85 13.43
CA GLU A 48 7.64 12.41 12.55
C GLU A 48 8.62 13.56 12.40
N LEU A 49 9.86 13.29 12.78
CA LEU A 49 10.97 14.19 12.60
C LEU A 49 11.85 13.68 11.48
N THR A 50 11.99 14.45 10.42
CA THR A 50 12.92 14.14 9.33
C THR A 50 14.07 15.13 9.35
N VAL A 51 15.29 14.59 9.38
CA VAL A 51 16.52 15.36 9.29
C VAL A 51 17.29 14.90 8.07
N ASP A 52 17.44 15.77 7.09
CA ASP A 52 18.19 15.48 5.86
C ASP A 52 19.66 15.88 6.01
N PHE A 53 20.56 14.95 5.75
CA PHE A 53 22.02 15.17 5.77
C PHE A 53 22.60 15.08 4.38
N ASP A 54 23.61 15.91 4.11
CA ASP A 54 24.45 15.79 2.93
C ASP A 54 25.52 14.71 3.15
N GLU A 55 25.59 13.68 2.31
CA GLU A 55 26.43 12.49 2.47
C GLU A 55 27.93 12.82 2.66
N ASN A 56 28.40 13.88 2.01
CA ASN A 56 29.82 14.27 2.10
C ASN A 56 30.29 14.64 3.50
N ASN A 57 29.36 14.82 4.44
CA ASN A 57 29.64 15.34 5.77
C ASN A 57 29.37 14.33 6.90
N VAL A 58 28.69 13.22 6.63
CA VAL A 58 28.27 12.26 7.67
C VAL A 58 28.76 10.85 7.35
N THR A 59 29.71 10.34 8.16
CA THR A 59 30.14 8.94 8.12
C THR A 59 29.20 8.08 8.95
N GLN A 60 29.17 6.75 8.71
CA GLN A 60 28.34 5.79 9.46
C GLN A 60 28.56 5.90 10.99
N SER A 61 29.79 6.14 11.44
CA SER A 61 30.09 6.30 12.88
C SER A 61 29.50 7.61 13.44
N LYS A 62 29.49 8.70 12.68
CA LYS A 62 28.84 9.96 13.07
C LYS A 62 27.32 9.80 13.12
N TYR A 63 26.75 9.03 12.20
CA TYR A 63 25.34 8.73 12.16
C TYR A 63 24.84 8.06 13.47
N GLU A 64 25.54 7.04 13.96
CA GLU A 64 25.20 6.39 15.23
C GLU A 64 25.35 7.34 16.43
N THR A 65 26.32 8.25 16.39
CA THR A 65 26.49 9.29 17.43
C THR A 65 25.31 10.27 17.42
N ILE A 66 24.91 10.74 16.24
CA ILE A 66 23.74 11.65 16.07
C ILE A 66 22.48 10.96 16.61
N LYS A 67 22.28 9.70 16.26
CA LYS A 67 21.15 8.88 16.72
C LYS A 67 21.08 8.81 18.25
N SER A 68 22.21 8.55 18.89
CA SER A 68 22.30 8.51 20.36
C SER A 68 22.03 9.87 20.99
N GLU A 69 22.65 10.94 20.49
CA GLU A 69 22.50 12.28 21.06
C GLU A 69 21.09 12.84 20.87
N VAL A 70 20.45 12.60 19.73
CA VAL A 70 19.04 12.97 19.49
C VAL A 70 18.13 12.23 20.47
N LYS A 71 18.36 10.94 20.67
CA LYS A 71 17.61 10.15 21.64
C LYS A 71 17.77 10.68 23.06
N ASP A 72 19.01 10.88 23.50
CA ASP A 72 19.33 11.39 24.84
C ASP A 72 18.73 12.79 25.06
N HIS A 73 18.72 13.63 24.03
CA HIS A 73 18.11 14.94 24.08
C HIS A 73 16.59 14.87 24.27
N LEU A 74 15.91 14.02 23.50
CA LEU A 74 14.46 13.82 23.62
C LEU A 74 14.08 13.26 25.00
N GLU A 75 14.84 12.28 25.52
CA GLU A 75 14.64 11.73 26.85
C GLU A 75 14.87 12.79 27.94
N SER A 76 15.87 13.67 27.77
CA SER A 76 16.14 14.78 28.71
C SER A 76 15.05 15.86 28.68
N ALA A 77 14.36 16.03 27.54
CA ALA A 77 13.21 16.91 27.40
C ALA A 77 11.90 16.29 27.95
N GLY A 78 11.97 15.10 28.58
CA GLY A 78 10.81 14.43 29.17
C GLY A 78 9.95 13.66 28.15
N LEU A 79 10.42 13.57 26.90
CA LEU A 79 9.79 12.79 25.86
C LEU A 79 10.34 11.37 25.96
N SER A 80 9.57 10.45 26.51
CA SER A 80 9.98 9.06 26.54
C SER A 80 9.95 8.50 25.11
N VAL A 81 11.14 8.10 24.62
CA VAL A 81 11.26 7.26 23.43
C VAL A 81 10.80 5.87 23.85
N SER A 82 9.48 5.67 23.93
CA SER A 82 8.89 4.41 24.39
C SER A 82 9.20 3.27 23.40
N ASP A 83 8.98 2.02 23.83
CA ASP A 83 9.22 0.80 23.03
C ASP A 83 8.53 0.79 21.64
N GLY A 84 7.63 1.72 21.36
CA GLY A 84 7.00 1.93 20.06
C GLY A 84 7.67 2.97 19.16
N SER A 85 8.65 3.73 19.67
CA SER A 85 9.37 4.73 18.88
C SER A 85 10.44 4.05 18.03
N LYS A 86 10.29 4.15 16.71
CA LYS A 86 11.28 3.63 15.78
C LYS A 86 12.15 4.77 15.28
N ILE A 87 13.45 4.61 15.42
CA ILE A 87 14.43 5.42 14.72
C ILE A 87 14.80 4.64 13.48
N SER A 88 14.23 5.01 12.34
CA SER A 88 14.50 4.35 11.06
C SER A 88 15.54 5.12 10.26
N GLU A 89 16.44 4.39 9.61
CA GLU A 89 17.33 4.98 8.62
C GLU A 89 16.51 5.32 7.38
N GLY A 90 16.63 6.57 6.93
CA GLY A 90 16.13 6.95 5.61
C GLY A 90 16.97 6.32 4.51
N ASP A 91 16.45 6.33 3.30
CA ASP A 91 17.17 5.80 2.15
C ASP A 91 18.35 6.66 1.76
N ILE A 92 19.42 6.00 1.41
CA ILE A 92 20.52 6.61 0.65
C ILE A 92 20.03 6.72 -0.80
N ILE A 93 19.71 7.93 -1.23
CA ILE A 93 19.40 8.20 -2.63
C ILE A 93 20.64 8.79 -3.27
N ASP A 94 21.22 8.06 -4.22
CA ASP A 94 22.36 8.47 -5.06
C ASP A 94 23.55 9.08 -4.31
N GLY A 95 23.81 8.59 -3.09
CA GLY A 95 24.96 9.04 -2.35
C GLY A 95 24.90 10.48 -1.86
N VAL A 96 23.74 11.15 -1.83
CA VAL A 96 23.66 12.61 -1.60
C VAL A 96 22.89 12.99 -0.33
N LYS A 97 21.97 12.16 0.18
CA LYS A 97 21.15 12.52 1.35
C LYS A 97 20.81 11.33 2.24
N PHE A 98 21.06 11.48 3.55
CA PHE A 98 20.47 10.63 4.58
C PHE A 98 19.23 11.30 5.15
N SER A 99 18.08 10.65 5.12
CA SER A 99 16.91 11.11 5.85
C SER A 99 16.76 10.33 7.16
N TYR A 100 16.49 11.04 8.22
CA TYR A 100 16.36 10.49 9.56
C TYR A 100 14.91 10.63 10.00
N LYS A 101 14.22 9.51 10.20
CA LYS A 101 12.84 9.50 10.64
C LYS A 101 12.78 9.04 12.10
N LEU A 102 12.28 9.88 12.98
CA LEU A 102 12.00 9.56 14.38
C LEU A 102 10.49 9.52 14.58
N GLU A 103 9.96 8.36 14.90
CA GLU A 103 8.55 8.22 15.28
C GLU A 103 8.46 8.21 16.80
N ILE A 104 7.75 9.18 17.36
CA ILE A 104 7.53 9.29 18.79
C ILE A 104 6.08 8.93 19.08
N ASN A 105 5.88 7.86 19.81
CA ASN A 105 4.57 7.31 20.16
C ASN A 105 4.30 7.48 21.66
N ASP A 106 4.57 8.68 22.19
CA ASP A 106 4.31 9.03 23.58
C ASP A 106 2.87 9.55 23.73
N LYS A 107 2.18 9.15 24.80
CA LYS A 107 0.83 9.61 25.07
C LYS A 107 0.76 11.11 25.32
N ALA A 108 1.77 11.70 25.98
CA ALA A 108 1.84 13.13 26.19
C ALA A 108 2.02 13.89 24.87
N VAL A 109 2.82 13.33 23.94
CA VAL A 109 2.98 13.87 22.58
C VAL A 109 1.66 13.75 21.80
N GLN A 110 0.96 12.63 21.92
CA GLN A 110 -0.35 12.45 21.28
C GLN A 110 -1.39 13.41 21.83
N ASP A 111 -1.48 13.59 23.15
CA ASP A 111 -2.43 14.50 23.79
C ASP A 111 -2.12 15.96 23.42
N GLY A 112 -0.85 16.39 23.43
CA GLY A 112 -0.42 17.71 23.00
C GLY A 112 -0.66 17.94 21.49
N SER A 113 -0.37 16.94 20.67
CA SER A 113 -0.63 16.99 19.23
C SER A 113 -2.10 17.06 18.90
N ASP A 114 -2.98 16.45 19.73
CA ASP A 114 -4.43 16.53 19.58
C ASP A 114 -4.94 17.95 19.81
N ALA A 115 -4.48 18.60 20.85
CA ALA A 115 -4.83 20.01 21.14
C ALA A 115 -4.38 20.93 20.00
N MET A 116 -3.16 20.75 19.51
CA MET A 116 -2.63 21.49 18.35
C MET A 116 -3.42 21.19 17.07
N GLY A 117 -3.78 19.94 16.80
CA GLY A 117 -4.59 19.54 15.66
C GLY A 117 -5.99 20.20 15.66
N ILE A 118 -6.59 20.37 16.83
CA ILE A 118 -7.87 21.07 17.00
C ILE A 118 -7.70 22.56 16.68
N ILE A 119 -6.62 23.17 17.16
CA ILE A 119 -6.33 24.59 16.92
C ILE A 119 -6.03 24.85 15.45
N PHE A 120 -5.19 24.03 14.81
CA PHE A 120 -4.93 24.12 13.38
C PHE A 120 -6.22 24.01 12.55
N ASN A 121 -7.10 23.08 12.88
CA ASN A 121 -8.41 22.97 12.22
C ASN A 121 -9.31 24.19 12.43
N MET A 122 -9.23 24.84 13.60
CA MET A 122 -9.99 26.06 13.87
C MET A 122 -9.46 27.24 13.05
N LEU A 123 -8.15 27.35 12.90
CA LEU A 123 -7.48 28.44 12.17
C LEU A 123 -7.58 28.24 10.66
N GLU A 124 -7.48 27.03 10.15
CA GLU A 124 -7.70 26.73 8.74
C GLU A 124 -9.13 27.09 8.29
N LYS A 125 -10.13 26.86 9.14
CA LYS A 125 -11.49 27.30 8.89
C LYS A 125 -11.67 28.82 8.96
N GLY A 126 -10.80 29.52 9.69
CA GLY A 126 -10.81 30.98 9.82
C GLY A 126 -9.95 31.72 8.79
N GLY A 127 -9.17 31.01 7.97
CA GLY A 127 -8.32 31.60 6.93
C GLY A 127 -7.07 32.36 7.47
N ALA A 128 -6.67 32.12 8.72
CA ALA A 128 -5.48 32.72 9.31
C ALA A 128 -4.28 31.75 9.22
N SER A 129 -3.15 32.25 8.74
CA SER A 129 -1.86 31.55 8.82
C SER A 129 -1.22 31.89 10.18
N LEU A 130 -0.85 30.84 10.95
CA LEU A 130 -0.08 31.01 12.18
C LEU A 130 1.36 31.43 11.88
N SER A 131 1.83 32.45 12.55
CA SER A 131 3.28 32.76 12.62
C SER A 131 3.96 31.82 13.63
N ALA A 132 5.31 31.77 13.59
CA ALA A 132 6.07 31.01 14.58
C ALA A 132 5.84 31.54 16.01
N GLU A 133 5.57 32.88 16.16
CA GLU A 133 5.23 33.53 17.43
C GLU A 133 3.85 33.07 17.94
N ASP A 134 2.86 32.90 17.05
CA ASP A 134 1.52 32.40 17.41
C ASP A 134 1.59 30.95 17.91
N ILE A 135 2.52 30.16 17.39
CA ILE A 135 2.75 28.77 17.82
C ILE A 135 3.38 28.73 19.20
N ASP A 136 4.33 29.61 19.48
CA ASP A 136 4.98 29.73 20.80
C ASP A 136 3.97 30.23 21.86
N GLU A 137 3.11 31.21 21.55
CA GLU A 137 2.06 31.72 22.44
C GLU A 137 0.98 30.68 22.72
N LEU A 138 0.62 29.89 21.71
CA LEU A 138 -0.31 28.75 21.82
C LEU A 138 0.26 27.61 22.66
N SER A 139 1.57 27.34 22.56
CA SER A 139 2.24 26.33 23.38
C SER A 139 2.27 26.69 24.84
N GLU A 140 2.42 27.99 25.16
CA GLU A 140 2.33 28.51 26.52
C GLU A 140 0.91 28.47 27.10
N TYR A 141 -0.12 28.71 26.26
CA TYR A 141 -1.52 28.65 26.66
C TYR A 141 -2.01 27.24 26.91
N LEU A 142 -1.53 26.26 26.14
CA LEU A 142 -1.90 24.84 26.25
C LEU A 142 -1.20 24.13 27.42
N GLY A 143 -0.25 24.83 28.08
CA GLY A 143 0.40 24.40 29.31
C GLY A 143 1.08 23.06 29.23
N SER A 144 2.39 23.07 29.19
CA SER A 144 3.36 22.07 29.67
C SER A 144 3.24 20.57 29.30
N SER A 145 2.29 20.11 28.54
CA SER A 145 2.21 18.70 28.15
C SER A 145 2.96 18.36 26.85
N PHE A 146 3.45 19.37 26.13
CA PHE A 146 4.22 19.16 24.91
C PHE A 146 5.34 20.19 24.78
N ASP A 147 6.59 19.74 24.91
CA ASP A 147 7.76 20.62 24.74
C ASP A 147 8.16 20.72 23.26
N PHE A 148 7.55 21.69 22.57
CA PHE A 148 7.98 22.09 21.23
C PHE A 148 9.42 22.61 21.18
N ALA A 149 9.91 23.16 22.28
CA ALA A 149 11.29 23.64 22.38
C ALA A 149 12.28 22.47 22.25
N GLY A 150 11.96 21.30 22.79
CA GLY A 150 12.76 20.09 22.64
C GLY A 150 12.94 19.68 21.17
N PHE A 151 11.90 19.80 20.34
CA PHE A 151 12.01 19.50 18.90
C PHE A 151 12.74 20.61 18.12
N LYS A 152 12.54 21.88 18.49
CA LYS A 152 13.21 23.03 17.83
C LYS A 152 14.73 22.99 18.03
N SER A 153 15.19 22.50 19.18
CA SER A 153 16.62 22.39 19.50
C SER A 153 17.32 21.18 18.87
N ILE A 154 16.58 20.24 18.26
CA ILE A 154 17.18 19.05 17.61
C ILE A 154 18.14 19.46 16.49
N GLY A 155 17.83 20.52 15.73
CA GLY A 155 18.75 21.06 14.73
C GLY A 155 20.11 21.48 15.33
N GLU A 156 20.11 22.03 16.55
CA GLU A 156 21.33 22.39 17.28
C GLU A 156 22.07 21.15 17.78
N VAL A 157 21.35 20.13 18.26
CA VAL A 157 21.94 18.86 18.69
C VAL A 157 22.62 18.16 17.51
N VAL A 158 21.94 18.10 16.38
CA VAL A 158 22.51 17.52 15.15
C VAL A 158 23.70 18.34 14.66
N LYS A 159 23.63 19.67 14.73
CA LYS A 159 24.75 20.55 14.40
C LYS A 159 25.96 20.33 15.31
N SER A 160 25.74 20.10 16.61
CA SER A 160 26.84 19.80 17.55
C SER A 160 27.45 18.42 17.29
N ALA A 161 26.63 17.41 17.00
CA ALA A 161 27.07 16.04 16.79
C ALA A 161 27.73 15.82 15.42
N ALA A 162 27.15 16.39 14.37
CA ALA A 162 27.60 16.18 12.98
C ALA A 162 28.52 17.28 12.47
N GLY A 163 28.49 18.48 13.08
CA GLY A 163 29.17 19.69 12.58
C GLY A 163 28.50 20.26 11.32
N VAL A 164 27.28 19.88 11.04
CA VAL A 164 26.51 20.29 9.86
C VAL A 164 25.25 21.02 10.30
N GLU A 165 24.96 22.14 9.65
CA GLU A 165 23.71 22.88 9.87
C GLU A 165 22.57 22.21 9.13
N VAL A 166 21.55 21.77 9.86
CA VAL A 166 20.38 21.10 9.32
C VAL A 166 19.12 21.74 9.87
N THR A 167 18.10 21.81 9.05
CA THR A 167 16.76 22.24 9.47
C THR A 167 15.87 21.01 9.53
N PRO A 168 15.48 20.52 10.72
CA PRO A 168 14.59 19.38 10.83
C PRO A 168 13.20 19.74 10.30
N SER A 169 12.61 18.82 9.55
CA SER A 169 11.20 18.88 9.16
C SER A 169 10.39 18.10 10.18
N ILE A 170 9.42 18.78 10.81
CA ILE A 170 8.54 18.17 11.80
C ILE A 170 7.16 17.99 11.18
N TYR A 171 6.69 16.75 11.16
CA TYR A 171 5.33 16.41 10.72
C TYR A 171 4.56 15.83 11.91
N LEU A 172 3.46 16.50 12.28
CA LEU A 172 2.69 16.20 13.47
C LEU A 172 1.26 15.83 13.10
N VAL A 173 0.77 14.71 13.60
CA VAL A 173 -0.60 14.25 13.40
C VAL A 173 -1.24 13.92 14.75
N GLY A 174 -2.21 14.74 15.16
CA GLY A 174 -2.96 14.52 16.39
C GLY A 174 -3.83 13.24 16.33
N ALA A 175 -4.07 12.63 17.49
CA ALA A 175 -4.84 11.39 17.60
C ALA A 175 -6.28 11.53 17.07
N SER A 176 -6.92 12.71 17.27
CA SER A 176 -8.26 12.99 16.71
C SER A 176 -8.22 13.09 15.18
N VAL A 177 -7.16 13.68 14.63
CA VAL A 177 -6.94 13.81 13.18
C VAL A 177 -6.66 12.43 12.58
N SER A 178 -5.78 11.63 13.19
CA SER A 178 -5.45 10.29 12.71
C SER A 178 -6.67 9.36 12.74
N ALA A 179 -7.45 9.39 13.82
CA ALA A 179 -8.70 8.61 13.89
C ALA A 179 -9.71 9.03 12.81
N LYS A 180 -9.81 10.33 12.51
CA LYS A 180 -10.66 10.85 11.44
C LYS A 180 -10.13 10.42 10.05
N LEU A 181 -8.82 10.51 9.82
CA LEU A 181 -8.18 10.07 8.58
C LEU A 181 -8.38 8.58 8.35
N LEU A 182 -8.13 7.74 9.36
CA LEU A 182 -8.36 6.30 9.28
C LEU A 182 -9.81 5.98 8.95
N LYS A 183 -10.76 6.59 9.68
CA LYS A 183 -12.20 6.40 9.42
C LYS A 183 -12.59 6.81 8.00
N THR A 184 -12.13 7.98 7.56
CA THR A 184 -12.45 8.50 6.21
C THR A 184 -11.84 7.61 5.13
N SER A 185 -10.59 7.16 5.30
CA SER A 185 -9.91 6.24 4.37
C SER A 185 -10.64 4.91 4.27
N LEU A 186 -11.09 4.34 5.40
CA LEU A 186 -11.87 3.10 5.41
C LEU A 186 -13.23 3.26 4.72
N ILE A 187 -13.91 4.40 4.94
CA ILE A 187 -15.17 4.70 4.25
C ILE A 187 -14.92 4.84 2.75
N ALA A 188 -13.92 5.62 2.34
CA ALA A 188 -13.57 5.81 0.93
C ALA A 188 -13.24 4.48 0.24
N LEU A 189 -12.42 3.64 0.89
CA LEU A 189 -12.08 2.30 0.39
C LEU A 189 -13.34 1.43 0.25
N THR A 190 -14.21 1.43 1.26
CA THR A 190 -15.45 0.66 1.23
C THR A 190 -16.37 1.12 0.10
N VAL A 191 -16.57 2.43 -0.06
CA VAL A 191 -17.38 3.00 -1.15
C VAL A 191 -16.79 2.64 -2.51
N ALA A 192 -15.46 2.77 -2.68
CA ALA A 192 -14.78 2.39 -3.92
C ALA A 192 -15.00 0.90 -4.23
N LEU A 193 -14.82 0.01 -3.25
CA LEU A 193 -15.05 -1.42 -3.44
C LEU A 193 -16.50 -1.74 -3.78
N VAL A 194 -17.48 -1.11 -3.12
CA VAL A 194 -18.92 -1.31 -3.43
C VAL A 194 -19.24 -0.86 -4.85
N LEU A 195 -18.74 0.31 -5.29
CA LEU A 195 -18.94 0.80 -6.67
C LEU A 195 -18.29 -0.15 -7.69
N ILE A 196 -17.11 -0.64 -7.41
CA ILE A 196 -16.40 -1.60 -8.26
C ILE A 196 -17.15 -2.94 -8.32
N LEU A 197 -17.64 -3.45 -7.19
CA LEU A 197 -18.49 -4.65 -7.16
C LEU A 197 -19.77 -4.46 -7.96
N GLY A 198 -20.45 -3.31 -7.80
CA GLY A 198 -21.61 -2.95 -8.60
C GLY A 198 -21.30 -2.94 -10.10
N TYR A 199 -20.19 -2.32 -10.49
CA TYR A 199 -19.73 -2.32 -11.87
C TYR A 199 -19.46 -3.74 -12.39
N ILE A 200 -18.81 -4.60 -11.62
CA ILE A 200 -18.56 -6.01 -11.98
C ILE A 200 -19.88 -6.74 -12.22
N ILE A 201 -20.83 -6.62 -11.30
CA ILE A 201 -22.14 -7.31 -11.43
C ILE A 201 -22.86 -6.85 -12.69
N ILE A 202 -22.91 -5.54 -12.96
CA ILE A 202 -23.54 -4.99 -14.17
C ILE A 202 -22.80 -5.46 -15.42
N ARG A 203 -21.48 -5.39 -15.44
CA ARG A 203 -20.65 -5.75 -16.58
C ARG A 203 -20.77 -7.23 -16.93
N PHE A 204 -20.76 -8.09 -15.93
CA PHE A 204 -20.84 -9.54 -16.14
C PHE A 204 -22.26 -10.08 -16.32
N ARG A 205 -23.29 -9.31 -15.92
CA ARG A 205 -24.69 -9.67 -16.24
C ARG A 205 -24.91 -9.81 -17.75
N THR A 206 -24.26 -8.98 -18.56
CA THR A 206 -24.37 -9.02 -20.03
C THR A 206 -23.43 -10.02 -20.68
N LEU A 207 -22.51 -10.63 -19.91
CA LEU A 207 -21.48 -11.55 -20.40
C LEU A 207 -21.91 -13.03 -20.42
N GLY A 208 -23.08 -13.37 -19.87
CA GLY A 208 -23.63 -14.73 -19.93
C GLY A 208 -23.88 -15.16 -21.39
N ALA A 209 -23.29 -16.30 -21.81
CA ALA A 209 -23.43 -16.82 -23.19
C ALA A 209 -24.86 -17.13 -23.59
N GLU A 210 -25.78 -17.25 -22.63
CA GLU A 210 -27.17 -17.60 -22.77
C GLU A 210 -28.14 -16.48 -22.32
N ASN A 211 -27.68 -15.21 -22.17
CA ASN A 211 -28.44 -14.16 -21.50
C ASN A 211 -28.91 -14.56 -20.09
N ASN A 212 -28.24 -15.50 -19.47
CA ASN A 212 -28.62 -16.05 -18.18
C ASN A 212 -27.93 -15.28 -17.05
N PHE A 213 -28.71 -14.57 -16.25
CA PHE A 213 -28.25 -13.79 -15.09
C PHE A 213 -27.32 -14.60 -14.17
N VAL A 214 -27.61 -15.90 -13.98
CA VAL A 214 -26.82 -16.81 -13.14
C VAL A 214 -25.39 -17.01 -13.67
N SER A 215 -25.21 -17.10 -14.99
CA SER A 215 -23.87 -17.25 -15.59
C SER A 215 -23.02 -15.99 -15.43
N GLY A 216 -23.66 -14.82 -15.54
CA GLY A 216 -23.02 -13.52 -15.24
C GLY A 216 -22.60 -13.41 -13.79
N LEU A 217 -23.47 -13.78 -12.86
CA LEU A 217 -23.18 -13.77 -11.43
C LEU A 217 -21.99 -14.66 -11.05
N LYS A 218 -21.92 -15.86 -11.63
CA LYS A 218 -20.79 -16.80 -11.42
C LYS A 218 -19.46 -16.23 -11.92
N SER A 219 -19.48 -15.54 -13.05
CA SER A 219 -18.28 -14.87 -13.59
C SER A 219 -17.88 -13.70 -12.70
N GLY A 220 -18.84 -12.92 -12.22
CA GLY A 220 -18.61 -11.85 -11.26
C GLY A 220 -18.00 -12.36 -9.96
N LEU A 221 -18.53 -13.46 -9.41
CA LEU A 221 -17.99 -14.08 -8.20
C LEU A 221 -16.54 -14.55 -8.38
N ALA A 222 -16.21 -15.15 -9.54
CA ALA A 222 -14.84 -15.54 -9.84
C ALA A 222 -13.89 -14.33 -9.89
N ALA A 223 -14.33 -13.20 -10.46
CA ALA A 223 -13.57 -11.96 -10.48
C ALA A 223 -13.37 -11.38 -9.07
N ILE A 224 -14.41 -11.36 -8.24
CA ILE A 224 -14.36 -10.86 -6.85
C ILE A 224 -13.36 -11.68 -6.03
N ILE A 225 -13.38 -13.00 -6.12
CA ILE A 225 -12.44 -13.87 -5.40
C ILE A 225 -10.99 -13.60 -5.85
N ALA A 226 -10.77 -13.40 -7.15
CA ALA A 226 -9.46 -13.03 -7.67
C ALA A 226 -9.00 -11.66 -7.13
N LEU A 227 -9.90 -10.68 -7.00
CA LEU A 227 -9.58 -9.37 -6.41
C LEU A 227 -9.25 -9.45 -4.92
N ILE A 228 -10.03 -10.22 -4.15
CA ILE A 228 -9.73 -10.44 -2.73
C ILE A 228 -8.34 -11.07 -2.58
N HIS A 229 -8.01 -12.03 -3.44
CA HIS A 229 -6.69 -12.62 -3.48
C HIS A 229 -5.60 -11.55 -3.75
N ASP A 230 -5.76 -10.68 -4.75
CA ASP A 230 -4.77 -9.67 -5.12
C ASP A 230 -4.53 -8.67 -3.98
N VAL A 231 -5.61 -8.18 -3.35
CA VAL A 231 -5.54 -7.31 -2.19
C VAL A 231 -4.89 -8.01 -1.00
N SER A 232 -5.19 -9.31 -0.79
CA SER A 232 -4.58 -10.10 0.30
C SER A 232 -3.08 -10.27 0.10
N ILE A 233 -2.60 -10.47 -1.13
CA ILE A 233 -1.16 -10.54 -1.44
C ILE A 233 -0.50 -9.19 -1.16
N MET A 234 -1.10 -8.10 -1.61
CA MET A 234 -0.56 -6.76 -1.40
C MET A 234 -0.52 -6.39 0.09
N PHE A 235 -1.58 -6.72 0.83
CA PHE A 235 -1.63 -6.52 2.28
C PHE A 235 -0.60 -7.38 3.01
N SER A 236 -0.45 -8.65 2.62
CA SER A 236 0.60 -9.52 3.19
C SER A 236 2.00 -9.00 2.91
N PHE A 237 2.21 -8.43 1.71
CA PHE A 237 3.49 -7.81 1.37
C PHE A 237 3.81 -6.63 2.29
N ILE A 238 2.87 -5.70 2.52
CA ILE A 238 3.15 -4.54 3.38
C ILE A 238 3.42 -4.96 4.83
N LEU A 239 2.77 -6.03 5.33
CA LEU A 239 3.03 -6.57 6.66
C LEU A 239 4.45 -7.15 6.78
N ILE A 240 4.91 -7.87 5.75
CA ILE A 240 6.26 -8.43 5.68
C ILE A 240 7.29 -7.30 5.51
N ALA A 241 7.01 -6.37 4.62
CA ALA A 241 7.89 -5.25 4.32
C ALA A 241 7.96 -4.25 5.49
N GLY A 242 6.90 -4.07 6.25
CA GLY A 242 6.90 -3.29 7.49
C GLY A 242 7.82 -3.90 8.55
N TRP A 243 7.89 -5.23 8.60
CA TRP A 243 8.82 -5.93 9.50
C TRP A 243 10.29 -5.84 9.05
N LEU A 244 10.54 -5.94 7.73
CA LEU A 244 11.91 -6.05 7.18
C LEU A 244 12.50 -4.68 6.80
N PHE A 245 11.69 -3.72 6.40
CA PHE A 245 12.10 -2.46 5.75
C PHE A 245 11.38 -1.24 6.31
N ASP A 246 10.68 -1.36 7.44
CA ASP A 246 9.91 -0.30 8.09
C ASP A 246 8.89 0.42 7.18
N LEU A 247 8.37 -0.29 6.16
CA LEU A 247 7.29 0.23 5.32
C LEU A 247 5.98 0.30 6.10
N GLN A 248 5.25 1.40 5.95
CA GLN A 248 4.06 1.67 6.75
C GLN A 248 2.79 1.70 5.91
N ILE A 249 1.67 1.44 6.59
CA ILE A 249 0.33 1.61 6.04
C ILE A 249 -0.08 3.07 6.23
N THR A 250 -0.03 3.83 5.15
CA THR A 250 -0.37 5.26 5.08
C THR A 250 -1.60 5.47 4.19
N SER A 251 -2.03 6.71 4.04
CA SER A 251 -3.08 7.09 3.07
C SER A 251 -2.68 6.74 1.63
N THR A 252 -1.39 6.81 1.31
CA THR A 252 -0.85 6.43 0.00
C THR A 252 -0.99 4.93 -0.25
N PHE A 253 -0.83 4.08 0.77
CA PHE A 253 -1.12 2.65 0.65
C PHE A 253 -2.60 2.38 0.34
N VAL A 254 -3.53 3.09 0.98
CA VAL A 254 -4.97 2.97 0.66
C VAL A 254 -5.25 3.33 -0.80
N ALA A 255 -4.63 4.41 -1.30
CA ALA A 255 -4.72 4.77 -2.71
C ALA A 255 -4.13 3.69 -3.63
N ALA A 256 -3.03 3.04 -3.23
CA ALA A 256 -2.43 1.91 -3.94
C ALA A 256 -3.40 0.73 -4.04
N VAL A 257 -4.11 0.38 -2.95
CA VAL A 257 -5.14 -0.69 -2.96
C VAL A 257 -6.21 -0.41 -4.00
N VAL A 258 -6.80 0.78 -3.99
CA VAL A 258 -7.86 1.16 -4.96
C VAL A 258 -7.33 1.09 -6.40
N THR A 259 -6.11 1.56 -6.63
CA THR A 259 -5.45 1.53 -7.94
C THR A 259 -5.28 0.10 -8.45
N ILE A 260 -4.80 -0.81 -7.60
CA ILE A 260 -4.59 -2.22 -7.99
C ILE A 260 -5.91 -2.94 -8.24
N VAL A 261 -6.91 -2.69 -7.42
CA VAL A 261 -8.25 -3.26 -7.64
C VAL A 261 -8.79 -2.85 -9.01
N ALA A 262 -8.70 -1.56 -9.37
CA ALA A 262 -9.13 -1.07 -10.68
C ALA A 262 -8.32 -1.68 -11.84
N TYR A 263 -7.01 -1.83 -11.66
CA TYR A 263 -6.13 -2.43 -12.68
C TYR A 263 -6.39 -3.93 -12.87
N SER A 264 -6.50 -4.68 -11.80
CA SER A 264 -6.74 -6.14 -11.84
C SER A 264 -8.09 -6.47 -12.49
N ILE A 265 -9.12 -5.68 -12.19
CA ILE A 265 -10.43 -5.82 -12.83
C ILE A 265 -10.34 -5.63 -14.33
N ASN A 266 -9.64 -4.60 -14.78
CA ASN A 266 -9.51 -4.32 -16.21
C ASN A 266 -8.92 -5.54 -16.96
N ASN A 267 -7.85 -6.14 -16.43
CA ASN A 267 -7.27 -7.36 -16.98
C ASN A 267 -8.25 -8.56 -16.96
N THR A 268 -8.96 -8.74 -15.85
CA THR A 268 -9.95 -9.81 -15.69
C THR A 268 -11.10 -9.68 -16.69
N ILE A 269 -11.57 -8.46 -16.95
CA ILE A 269 -12.61 -8.20 -17.97
C ILE A 269 -12.14 -8.62 -19.35
N VAL A 270 -10.92 -8.30 -19.75
CA VAL A 270 -10.35 -8.69 -21.05
C VAL A 270 -10.35 -10.21 -21.23
N VAL A 271 -9.95 -10.93 -20.18
CA VAL A 271 -9.95 -12.41 -20.22
C VAL A 271 -11.37 -12.98 -20.31
N PHE A 272 -12.30 -12.44 -19.53
CA PHE A 272 -13.68 -12.94 -19.52
C PHE A 272 -14.46 -12.58 -20.78
N ASP A 273 -14.22 -11.40 -21.37
CA ASP A 273 -14.76 -11.07 -22.70
C ASP A 273 -14.31 -12.08 -23.73
N ARG A 274 -13.04 -12.49 -23.70
CA ARG A 274 -12.53 -13.51 -24.61
C ARG A 274 -13.11 -14.90 -24.33
N ILE A 275 -13.30 -15.26 -23.07
CA ILE A 275 -13.98 -16.51 -22.69
C ILE A 275 -15.41 -16.54 -23.26
N ARG A 276 -16.13 -15.43 -23.14
CA ARG A 276 -17.48 -15.28 -23.69
C ARG A 276 -17.50 -15.46 -25.21
N ASP A 277 -16.60 -14.78 -25.92
CA ASP A 277 -16.51 -14.89 -27.38
C ASP A 277 -16.18 -16.33 -27.83
N ASN A 278 -15.21 -16.95 -27.17
CA ASN A 278 -14.83 -18.32 -27.47
C ASN A 278 -15.93 -19.32 -27.12
N LYS A 279 -16.71 -19.09 -26.06
CA LYS A 279 -17.86 -19.94 -25.71
C LYS A 279 -18.96 -19.89 -26.77
N LYS A 280 -19.18 -18.73 -27.40
CA LYS A 280 -20.12 -18.59 -28.52
C LYS A 280 -19.62 -19.27 -29.80
N ARG A 281 -18.32 -19.24 -30.07
CA ARG A 281 -17.69 -19.78 -31.27
C ARG A 281 -17.53 -21.32 -31.21
N PHE A 282 -17.22 -21.84 -30.01
CA PHE A 282 -16.84 -23.22 -29.77
C PHE A 282 -17.81 -23.91 -28.81
N VAL A 283 -19.09 -23.96 -29.18
CA VAL A 283 -20.20 -24.42 -28.33
C VAL A 283 -20.01 -25.85 -27.82
N ASN A 284 -19.33 -26.72 -28.60
CA ASN A 284 -19.08 -28.11 -28.26
C ASN A 284 -17.83 -28.34 -27.41
N ASP A 285 -17.00 -27.32 -27.20
CA ASP A 285 -15.79 -27.44 -26.38
C ASP A 285 -16.14 -27.44 -24.90
N SER A 286 -15.36 -28.14 -24.08
CA SER A 286 -15.48 -28.08 -22.62
C SER A 286 -15.05 -26.70 -22.11
N ASN A 287 -15.59 -26.27 -20.97
CA ASN A 287 -15.24 -25.00 -20.34
C ASN A 287 -13.72 -24.90 -20.06
N LEU A 288 -13.05 -26.01 -19.79
CA LEU A 288 -11.59 -26.05 -19.63
C LEU A 288 -10.86 -25.71 -20.93
N LYS A 289 -11.30 -26.26 -22.08
CA LYS A 289 -10.69 -25.94 -23.39
C LYS A 289 -10.95 -24.49 -23.77
N ILE A 290 -12.16 -24.00 -23.51
CA ILE A 290 -12.52 -22.58 -23.74
C ILE A 290 -11.63 -21.64 -22.93
N ALA A 291 -11.46 -21.89 -21.62
CA ALA A 291 -10.60 -21.10 -20.75
C ALA A 291 -9.14 -21.10 -21.24
N ASN A 292 -8.56 -22.29 -21.52
CA ASN A 292 -7.19 -22.39 -22.01
C ASN A 292 -6.97 -21.65 -23.34
N ARG A 293 -7.92 -21.74 -24.27
CA ARG A 293 -7.88 -21.02 -25.55
C ARG A 293 -7.96 -19.52 -25.33
N SER A 294 -8.88 -19.07 -24.48
CA SER A 294 -9.08 -17.65 -24.20
C SER A 294 -7.87 -17.00 -23.58
N ILE A 295 -7.23 -17.67 -22.61
CA ILE A 295 -5.97 -17.18 -22.01
C ILE A 295 -4.90 -17.07 -23.09
N LYS A 296 -4.74 -18.09 -23.94
CA LYS A 296 -3.75 -18.06 -25.03
C LYS A 296 -3.97 -16.86 -25.96
N ASP A 297 -5.23 -16.57 -26.29
CA ASP A 297 -5.59 -15.49 -27.21
C ASP A 297 -5.28 -14.09 -26.64
N VAL A 298 -5.42 -13.89 -25.32
CA VAL A 298 -5.20 -12.59 -24.68
C VAL A 298 -3.86 -12.46 -24.00
N PHE A 299 -3.10 -13.54 -23.87
CA PHE A 299 -1.87 -13.59 -23.07
C PHE A 299 -0.87 -12.50 -23.43
N ALA A 300 -0.53 -12.38 -24.71
CA ALA A 300 0.43 -11.38 -25.15
C ALA A 300 -0.04 -9.97 -24.82
N ARG A 301 -1.31 -9.65 -25.07
CA ARG A 301 -1.90 -8.35 -24.77
C ARG A 301 -1.85 -8.05 -23.26
N SER A 302 -2.32 -8.97 -22.42
CA SER A 302 -2.33 -8.77 -20.97
C SER A 302 -0.91 -8.64 -20.42
N MET A 303 0.03 -9.47 -20.89
CA MET A 303 1.43 -9.41 -20.45
C MET A 303 2.10 -8.10 -20.85
N PHE A 304 1.94 -7.64 -22.09
CA PHE A 304 2.55 -6.38 -22.53
C PHE A 304 1.94 -5.18 -21.79
N THR A 305 0.62 -5.16 -21.59
CA THR A 305 -0.02 -4.09 -20.83
C THR A 305 0.47 -4.06 -19.37
N SER A 306 0.57 -5.22 -18.73
CA SER A 306 1.09 -5.30 -17.36
C SER A 306 2.57 -4.94 -17.29
N LEU A 307 3.38 -5.44 -18.24
CA LEU A 307 4.82 -5.19 -18.25
C LEU A 307 5.13 -3.69 -18.42
N THR A 308 4.42 -2.99 -19.30
CA THR A 308 4.62 -1.54 -19.49
C THR A 308 4.33 -0.76 -18.21
N THR A 309 3.25 -1.11 -17.50
CA THR A 309 2.90 -0.48 -16.21
C THR A 309 3.91 -0.85 -15.12
N ILE A 310 4.31 -2.12 -15.04
CA ILE A 310 5.33 -2.59 -14.09
C ILE A 310 6.65 -1.85 -14.31
N ILE A 311 7.10 -1.68 -15.56
CA ILE A 311 8.31 -0.94 -15.87
C ILE A 311 8.20 0.53 -15.42
N ALA A 312 7.07 1.19 -15.69
CA ALA A 312 6.86 2.58 -15.29
C ALA A 312 6.92 2.74 -13.75
N ILE A 313 6.25 1.86 -13.01
CA ILE A 313 6.26 1.89 -11.53
C ILE A 313 7.65 1.48 -11.00
N LEU A 314 8.32 0.53 -11.63
CA LEU A 314 9.68 0.11 -11.25
C LEU A 314 10.68 1.27 -11.39
N VAL A 315 10.63 2.01 -12.49
CA VAL A 315 11.45 3.22 -12.68
C VAL A 315 11.17 4.23 -11.58
N LEU A 316 9.89 4.49 -11.28
CA LEU A 316 9.51 5.40 -10.20
C LEU A 316 10.02 4.92 -8.83
N THR A 317 10.01 3.61 -8.59
CA THR A 317 10.55 3.01 -7.36
C THR A 317 12.08 3.16 -7.28
N ILE A 318 12.79 2.95 -8.40
CA ILE A 318 14.26 3.05 -8.48
C ILE A 318 14.73 4.50 -8.32
N LEU A 319 13.93 5.49 -8.75
CA LEU A 319 14.23 6.90 -8.50
C LEU A 319 14.32 7.27 -7.02
N GLY A 320 13.92 6.36 -6.13
CA GLY A 320 14.27 6.38 -4.71
C GLY A 320 13.63 7.51 -3.92
N ILE A 321 12.52 8.11 -4.39
CA ILE A 321 11.80 9.12 -3.61
C ILE A 321 11.14 8.43 -2.42
N ALA A 322 11.68 8.65 -1.20
CA ALA A 322 11.26 7.98 0.02
C ALA A 322 9.73 8.07 0.24
N ALA A 323 9.14 9.25 0.04
CA ALA A 323 7.69 9.48 0.15
C ALA A 323 6.84 8.64 -0.81
N LEU A 324 7.40 8.11 -1.89
CA LEU A 324 6.68 7.30 -2.88
C LEU A 324 6.83 5.79 -2.66
N ARG A 325 7.74 5.33 -1.81
CA ARG A 325 8.00 3.89 -1.62
C ARG A 325 6.80 3.14 -1.08
N GLU A 326 6.09 3.72 -0.11
CA GLU A 326 4.88 3.15 0.49
C GLU A 326 3.71 3.06 -0.49
N PHE A 327 3.79 3.77 -1.61
CA PHE A 327 2.85 3.70 -2.72
C PHE A 327 3.32 2.75 -3.82
N THR A 328 4.57 2.93 -4.29
CA THR A 328 5.07 2.25 -5.49
C THR A 328 5.36 0.76 -5.25
N LEU A 329 5.94 0.39 -4.11
CA LEU A 329 6.25 -1.01 -3.82
C LEU A 329 4.99 -1.88 -3.68
N PRO A 330 3.94 -1.49 -2.90
CA PRO A 330 2.69 -2.24 -2.89
C PRO A 330 2.03 -2.34 -4.26
N ILE A 331 2.04 -1.26 -5.05
CA ILE A 331 1.51 -1.30 -6.42
C ILE A 331 2.28 -2.30 -7.28
N LEU A 332 3.61 -2.32 -7.21
CA LEU A 332 4.42 -3.25 -7.99
C LEU A 332 4.04 -4.70 -7.69
N VAL A 333 3.93 -5.06 -6.42
CA VAL A 333 3.51 -6.39 -5.98
C VAL A 333 2.07 -6.68 -6.40
N GLY A 334 1.16 -5.73 -6.24
CA GLY A 334 -0.23 -5.83 -6.65
C GLY A 334 -0.39 -6.01 -8.16
N LEU A 335 0.41 -5.32 -8.99
CA LEU A 335 0.42 -5.47 -10.45
C LEU A 335 0.86 -6.89 -10.86
N ILE A 336 1.90 -7.42 -10.20
CA ILE A 336 2.36 -8.79 -10.45
C ILE A 336 1.26 -9.79 -10.06
N ALA A 337 0.69 -9.64 -8.85
CA ALA A 337 -0.40 -10.49 -8.36
C ALA A 337 -1.63 -10.43 -9.29
N GLY A 338 -2.11 -9.23 -9.64
CA GLY A 338 -3.25 -9.02 -10.52
C GLY A 338 -3.03 -9.54 -11.94
N THR A 339 -1.79 -9.54 -12.43
CA THR A 339 -1.46 -10.08 -13.75
C THR A 339 -1.63 -11.61 -13.79
N TYR A 340 -1.07 -12.33 -12.83
CA TYR A 340 -1.22 -13.78 -12.85
C TYR A 340 -2.61 -14.24 -12.37
N SER A 341 -3.25 -13.51 -11.45
CA SER A 341 -4.58 -13.86 -10.96
C SER A 341 -5.63 -13.70 -12.05
N SER A 342 -5.59 -12.64 -12.83
CA SER A 342 -6.50 -12.41 -13.96
C SER A 342 -6.33 -13.45 -15.08
N LEU A 343 -5.10 -13.94 -15.30
CA LEU A 343 -4.82 -14.94 -16.34
C LEU A 343 -5.08 -16.38 -15.89
N PHE A 344 -4.87 -16.71 -14.61
CA PHE A 344 -4.89 -18.10 -14.16
C PHE A 344 -5.92 -18.38 -13.07
N ILE A 345 -6.08 -17.47 -12.09
CA ILE A 345 -7.01 -17.71 -10.97
C ILE A 345 -8.45 -17.44 -11.39
N ALA A 346 -8.75 -16.26 -11.90
CA ALA A 346 -10.11 -15.88 -12.28
C ALA A 346 -10.71 -16.82 -13.35
N PRO A 347 -10.02 -17.20 -14.45
CA PRO A 347 -10.56 -18.13 -15.44
C PRO A 347 -10.69 -19.57 -14.91
N PHE A 348 -9.81 -19.99 -13.99
CA PHE A 348 -9.96 -21.29 -13.35
C PHE A 348 -11.20 -21.35 -12.47
N LEU A 349 -11.43 -20.32 -11.64
CA LEU A 349 -12.63 -20.19 -10.81
C LEU A 349 -13.90 -20.13 -11.67
N TRP A 350 -13.85 -19.38 -12.79
CA TRP A 350 -14.92 -19.35 -13.75
C TRP A 350 -15.26 -20.75 -14.26
N LYS A 351 -14.26 -21.56 -14.61
CA LYS A 351 -14.44 -22.96 -15.05
C LYS A 351 -15.06 -23.83 -13.94
N VAL A 352 -14.65 -23.62 -12.69
CA VAL A 352 -15.18 -24.39 -11.54
C VAL A 352 -16.66 -24.06 -11.30
N PHE A 353 -17.02 -22.78 -11.35
CA PHE A 353 -18.40 -22.33 -11.13
C PHE A 353 -19.34 -22.66 -12.30
N ASN A 354 -18.81 -22.72 -13.51
CA ASN A 354 -19.58 -23.09 -14.71
C ASN A 354 -19.24 -24.55 -15.10
N LYS A 355 -19.91 -25.49 -14.45
CA LYS A 355 -19.77 -26.92 -14.81
C LYS A 355 -20.17 -27.15 -16.25
N ASP A 356 -19.47 -28.08 -16.97
CA ASP A 356 -19.86 -28.50 -18.28
C ASP A 356 -21.27 -29.13 -18.18
N GLY A 357 -22.22 -28.63 -18.97
CA GLY A 357 -23.55 -29.28 -19.09
C GLY A 357 -23.38 -30.74 -19.48
N LYS A 358 -24.23 -31.61 -18.95
CA LYS A 358 -24.28 -32.99 -19.42
C LYS A 358 -24.43 -32.94 -20.94
N LYS A 359 -23.49 -33.51 -21.70
CA LYS A 359 -23.67 -33.73 -23.15
C LYS A 359 -24.95 -34.53 -23.31
N VAL A 360 -25.98 -33.90 -23.86
CA VAL A 360 -27.10 -34.66 -24.39
C VAL A 360 -26.49 -35.51 -25.49
N LYS A 361 -26.50 -36.83 -25.25
CA LYS A 361 -26.05 -37.83 -26.22
C LYS A 361 -26.97 -37.81 -27.43
#